data_afbaa68af927bc0c63d8f3a251b53828
#
_entry.id   afbaa68af927bc0c63d8f3a251b53828
#
_cell.length_a   1.000
_cell.length_b   1.000
_cell.length_c   1.000
_cell.angle_alpha   90.00
_cell.angle_beta   90.00
_cell.angle_gamma   90.00
#
_symmetry.space_group_name_H-M   'P 1'
#
loop_
_entity.id
_entity.type
_entity.pdbx_description
1 polymer ?
#
loop_
_entity_poly.entity_id
_entity_poly.type
_entity_poly.pdbx_seq_one_letter_code
_entity_poly.pdbx_strand_id
1 'polypeptide(L)'
;GYRLTNDANYKNILLESAATLITRYKPTIGCIRSWDHSRDKWQCPVIIDNMMNLELLYWAFKETGDSVYYNIANTHARTTMKNHFRDNYSSYHVIDYDTITGDVLHKHTHQGYNHESAWSRGQAWGLYGYTMCYRETKLPEFLSQAENIANYIFTNPTMPEDMVAYWDFDAPGIPN
;
A
#
# COMPACT_ATOMS: atom_id res chain seq x y z
N GLY A 1 -7.00 15.48 14.11
CA GLY A 1 -7.23 16.89 13.97
C GLY A 1 -8.64 17.18 13.46
N TYR A 2 -8.83 17.34 12.15
CA TYR A 2 -10.08 17.84 11.55
C TYR A 2 -11.36 17.10 11.98
N ARG A 3 -11.40 15.78 11.92
CA ARG A 3 -12.58 14.98 12.35
C ARG A 3 -13.02 15.20 13.81
N LEU A 4 -12.10 15.67 14.68
CA LEU A 4 -12.39 15.89 16.10
C LEU A 4 -12.71 17.35 16.44
N THR A 5 -12.20 18.28 15.65
CA THR A 5 -12.24 19.72 15.98
C THR A 5 -13.07 20.55 15.02
N ASN A 6 -13.30 20.06 13.79
CA ASN A 6 -13.85 20.81 12.66
C ASN A 6 -13.06 22.11 12.33
N ASP A 7 -11.81 22.20 12.75
CA ASP A 7 -10.96 23.35 12.49
C ASP A 7 -10.56 23.41 11.01
N ALA A 8 -10.89 24.51 10.34
CA ALA A 8 -10.63 24.74 8.92
C ALA A 8 -9.12 24.70 8.58
N ASN A 9 -8.24 25.05 9.54
CA ASN A 9 -6.80 24.98 9.31
C ASN A 9 -6.35 23.52 9.09
N TYR A 10 -6.86 22.57 9.87
CA TYR A 10 -6.57 21.15 9.64
C TYR A 10 -7.11 20.67 8.31
N LYS A 11 -8.29 21.14 7.89
CA LYS A 11 -8.83 20.81 6.57
C LYS A 11 -7.92 21.27 5.45
N ASN A 12 -7.46 22.53 5.50
CA ASN A 12 -6.57 23.11 4.50
C ASN A 12 -5.24 22.35 4.41
N ILE A 13 -4.62 22.04 5.56
CA ILE A 13 -3.38 21.24 5.61
C ILE A 13 -3.58 19.87 4.97
N LEU A 14 -4.70 19.18 5.24
CA LEU A 14 -4.98 17.87 4.66
C LEU A 14 -5.18 17.95 3.13
N LEU A 15 -5.86 18.99 2.63
CA LEU A 15 -6.05 19.19 1.19
C LEU A 15 -4.72 19.50 0.49
N GLU A 16 -3.88 20.35 1.07
CA GLU A 16 -2.53 20.61 0.57
C GLU A 16 -1.67 19.34 0.56
N SER A 17 -1.79 18.53 1.61
CA SER A 17 -1.08 17.24 1.71
C SER A 17 -1.54 16.27 0.63
N ALA A 18 -2.85 16.18 0.36
CA ALA A 18 -3.40 15.35 -0.71
C ALA A 18 -2.93 15.84 -2.10
N ALA A 19 -2.96 17.15 -2.34
CA ALA A 19 -2.46 17.76 -3.58
C ALA A 19 -0.96 17.48 -3.76
N THR A 20 -0.17 17.57 -2.70
CA THR A 20 1.26 17.26 -2.73
C THR A 20 1.49 15.77 -3.00
N LEU A 21 0.72 14.89 -2.38
CA LEU A 21 0.86 13.44 -2.55
C LEU A 21 0.66 13.02 -4.02
N ILE A 22 -0.37 13.55 -4.69
CA ILE A 22 -0.65 13.20 -6.09
C ILE A 22 0.42 13.70 -7.08
N THR A 23 1.27 14.67 -6.72
CA THR A 23 2.40 15.09 -7.58
C THR A 23 3.40 13.95 -7.80
N ARG A 24 3.43 12.97 -6.90
CA ARG A 24 4.29 11.79 -6.96
C ARG A 24 3.70 10.66 -7.81
N TYR A 25 2.47 10.80 -8.28
CA TYR A 25 1.83 9.82 -9.13
C TYR A 25 2.52 9.72 -10.49
N LYS A 26 2.73 8.51 -10.97
CA LYS A 26 3.33 8.20 -12.27
C LYS A 26 2.30 7.51 -13.16
N PRO A 27 1.69 8.24 -14.11
CA PRO A 27 0.60 7.70 -14.93
C PRO A 27 0.98 6.45 -15.73
N THR A 28 2.22 6.37 -16.24
CA THR A 28 2.74 5.21 -16.97
C THR A 28 2.72 3.94 -16.12
N ILE A 29 2.99 4.08 -14.82
CA ILE A 29 3.05 2.96 -13.86
C ILE A 29 1.67 2.73 -13.23
N GLY A 30 0.91 3.80 -13.03
CA GLY A 30 -0.34 3.76 -12.25
C GLY A 30 -0.13 3.78 -10.74
N CYS A 31 1.02 4.25 -10.25
CA CYS A 31 1.35 4.28 -8.83
C CYS A 31 1.93 5.62 -8.37
N ILE A 32 1.79 5.89 -7.07
CA ILE A 32 2.46 6.96 -6.35
C ILE A 32 3.84 6.45 -5.93
N ARG A 33 4.90 7.14 -6.34
CA ARG A 33 6.27 6.80 -5.98
C ARG A 33 6.53 7.05 -4.50
N SER A 34 7.25 6.12 -3.84
CA SER A 34 7.49 6.19 -2.39
C SER A 34 8.61 7.15 -1.99
N TRP A 35 9.72 7.17 -2.71
CA TRP A 35 10.86 8.08 -2.43
C TRP A 35 11.63 8.45 -3.69
N ASP A 36 12.49 9.49 -3.55
CA ASP A 36 13.26 10.10 -4.63
C ASP A 36 14.79 9.99 -4.46
N HIS A 37 15.24 9.38 -3.37
CA HIS A 37 16.66 9.19 -3.10
C HIS A 37 17.19 7.86 -3.68
N SER A 38 18.53 7.66 -3.68
CA SER A 38 19.21 6.45 -4.16
C SER A 38 18.80 6.08 -5.58
N ARG A 39 18.86 7.05 -6.48
CA ARG A 39 18.45 6.90 -7.89
C ARG A 39 19.39 6.03 -8.71
N ASP A 40 20.56 5.74 -8.18
CA ASP A 40 21.51 4.73 -8.69
C ASP A 40 20.97 3.31 -8.52
N LYS A 41 20.13 3.10 -7.51
CA LYS A 41 19.51 1.81 -7.19
C LYS A 41 18.05 1.69 -7.63
N TRP A 42 17.28 2.80 -7.58
CA TRP A 42 15.83 2.81 -7.76
C TRP A 42 15.41 3.78 -8.86
N GLN A 43 14.59 3.35 -9.80
CA GLN A 43 13.97 4.25 -10.78
C GLN A 43 12.64 4.80 -10.26
N CYS A 44 11.71 3.94 -9.87
CA CYS A 44 10.43 4.32 -9.28
C CYS A 44 9.97 3.30 -8.24
N PRO A 45 10.52 3.37 -7.03
CA PRO A 45 10.17 2.45 -5.96
C PRO A 45 8.77 2.75 -5.40
N VAL A 46 8.00 1.69 -5.24
CA VAL A 46 6.67 1.72 -4.63
C VAL A 46 6.63 0.67 -3.52
N ILE A 47 6.33 1.08 -2.29
CA ILE A 47 6.19 0.17 -1.16
C ILE A 47 4.73 -0.13 -0.88
N ILE A 48 4.49 -1.32 -0.33
CA ILE A 48 3.13 -1.74 0.07
C ILE A 48 2.50 -0.77 1.07
N ASP A 49 3.30 -0.10 1.89
CA ASP A 49 2.89 0.92 2.87
C ASP A 49 2.14 2.09 2.23
N ASN A 50 2.38 2.39 0.95
CA ASN A 50 1.64 3.44 0.24
C ASN A 50 0.13 3.22 0.23
N MET A 51 -0.33 1.99 0.46
CA MET A 51 -1.75 1.70 0.58
C MET A 51 -2.43 2.49 1.71
N MET A 52 -1.70 2.83 2.80
CA MET A 52 -2.22 3.70 3.87
C MET A 52 -2.55 5.11 3.38
N ASN A 53 -1.75 5.63 2.44
CA ASN A 53 -1.88 7.02 1.98
C ASN A 53 -3.15 7.26 1.17
N LEU A 54 -3.78 6.19 0.65
CA LEU A 54 -4.97 6.29 -0.18
C LEU A 54 -6.18 6.79 0.59
N GLU A 55 -6.24 6.61 1.92
CA GLU A 55 -7.32 7.16 2.75
C GLU A 55 -7.39 8.68 2.66
N LEU A 56 -6.23 9.35 2.60
CA LEU A 56 -6.17 10.80 2.41
C LEU A 56 -6.76 11.22 1.07
N LEU A 57 -6.51 10.45 0.00
CA LEU A 57 -7.04 10.75 -1.32
C LEU A 57 -8.55 10.54 -1.41
N TYR A 58 -9.08 9.45 -0.87
CA TYR A 58 -10.54 9.25 -0.81
C TYR A 58 -11.22 10.33 0.04
N TRP A 59 -10.60 10.75 1.14
CA TRP A 59 -11.10 11.85 1.95
C TRP A 59 -11.10 13.17 1.16
N ALA A 60 -10.01 13.48 0.45
CA ALA A 60 -9.92 14.69 -0.37
C ALA A 60 -10.98 14.70 -1.49
N PHE A 61 -11.23 13.56 -2.13
CA PHE A 61 -12.34 13.42 -3.08
C PHE A 61 -13.69 13.76 -2.46
N LYS A 62 -13.98 13.24 -1.27
CA LYS A 62 -15.25 13.53 -0.56
C LYS A 62 -15.42 15.00 -0.19
N GLU A 63 -14.33 15.68 0.15
CA GLU A 63 -14.34 17.10 0.57
C GLU A 63 -14.40 18.07 -0.62
N THR A 64 -13.86 17.69 -1.78
CA THR A 64 -13.70 18.59 -2.94
C THR A 64 -14.58 18.23 -4.13
N GLY A 65 -15.00 16.97 -4.25
CA GLY A 65 -15.64 16.44 -5.46
C GLY A 65 -14.66 16.19 -6.63
N ASP A 66 -13.36 16.47 -6.46
CA ASP A 66 -12.37 16.26 -7.53
C ASP A 66 -12.04 14.79 -7.71
N SER A 67 -12.50 14.24 -8.82
CA SER A 67 -12.33 12.82 -9.17
C SER A 67 -10.87 12.39 -9.40
N VAL A 68 -9.94 13.31 -9.56
CA VAL A 68 -8.50 13.02 -9.71
C VAL A 68 -8.00 12.22 -8.50
N TYR A 69 -8.38 12.62 -7.29
CA TYR A 69 -8.01 11.90 -6.07
C TYR A 69 -8.53 10.46 -6.05
N TYR A 70 -9.81 10.28 -6.37
CA TYR A 70 -10.45 8.96 -6.42
C TYR A 70 -9.81 8.05 -7.48
N ASN A 71 -9.57 8.59 -8.68
CA ASN A 71 -9.01 7.84 -9.79
C ASN A 71 -7.57 7.39 -9.51
N ILE A 72 -6.73 8.28 -8.95
CA ILE A 72 -5.35 7.95 -8.57
C ILE A 72 -5.34 6.88 -7.48
N ALA A 73 -6.18 7.01 -6.45
CA ALA A 73 -6.26 6.02 -5.38
C ALA A 73 -6.63 4.63 -5.91
N ASN A 74 -7.68 4.53 -6.74
CA ASN A 74 -8.11 3.26 -7.32
C ASN A 74 -7.06 2.66 -8.27
N THR A 75 -6.43 3.48 -9.10
CA THR A 75 -5.41 2.99 -10.04
C THR A 75 -4.20 2.47 -9.26
N HIS A 76 -3.75 3.21 -8.25
CA HIS A 76 -2.66 2.76 -7.37
C HIS A 76 -2.99 1.42 -6.70
N ALA A 77 -4.19 1.30 -6.11
CA ALA A 77 -4.62 0.06 -5.45
C ALA A 77 -4.64 -1.14 -6.41
N ARG A 78 -5.17 -0.97 -7.65
CA ARG A 78 -5.19 -2.03 -8.66
C ARG A 78 -3.81 -2.43 -9.15
N THR A 79 -2.91 -1.47 -9.38
CA THR A 79 -1.52 -1.75 -9.77
C THR A 79 -0.77 -2.47 -8.64
N THR A 80 -0.98 -2.06 -7.39
CA THR A 80 -0.43 -2.73 -6.21
C THR A 80 -0.97 -4.15 -6.07
N MET A 81 -2.28 -4.37 -6.27
CA MET A 81 -2.90 -5.70 -6.28
C MET A 81 -2.23 -6.64 -7.28
N LYS A 82 -1.99 -6.14 -8.50
CA LYS A 82 -1.39 -6.92 -9.58
C LYS A 82 0.07 -7.29 -9.33
N ASN A 83 0.86 -6.39 -8.75
CA ASN A 83 2.32 -6.52 -8.78
C ASN A 83 2.94 -6.85 -7.41
N HIS A 84 2.34 -6.41 -6.29
CA HIS A 84 2.91 -6.61 -4.96
C HIS A 84 2.55 -7.96 -4.33
N PHE A 85 1.56 -8.67 -4.85
CA PHE A 85 1.11 -9.92 -4.24
C PHE A 85 1.53 -11.13 -5.07
N ARG A 86 1.90 -12.20 -4.36
CA ARG A 86 2.12 -13.54 -4.91
C ARG A 86 0.77 -14.28 -5.00
N ASP A 87 0.76 -15.41 -5.67
CA ASP A 87 -0.44 -16.25 -5.85
C ASP A 87 -1.08 -16.68 -4.51
N ASN A 88 -0.27 -16.77 -3.44
CA ASN A 88 -0.74 -17.07 -2.09
C ASN A 88 -1.14 -15.82 -1.27
N TYR A 89 -1.20 -14.66 -1.90
CA TYR A 89 -1.52 -13.37 -1.29
C TYR A 89 -0.51 -12.83 -0.26
N SER A 90 0.69 -13.40 -0.18
CA SER A 90 1.79 -12.74 0.50
C SER A 90 2.33 -11.57 -0.34
N SER A 91 2.78 -10.51 0.34
CA SER A 91 3.22 -9.30 -0.35
C SER A 91 4.73 -9.18 -0.43
N TYR A 92 5.22 -8.65 -1.55
CA TYR A 92 6.52 -8.01 -1.63
C TYR A 92 6.49 -6.66 -0.93
N HIS A 93 7.60 -6.26 -0.31
CA HIS A 93 7.68 -4.96 0.34
C HIS A 93 7.80 -3.83 -0.69
N VAL A 94 8.75 -3.94 -1.63
CA VAL A 94 9.10 -2.90 -2.61
C VAL A 94 9.03 -3.45 -4.01
N ILE A 95 8.34 -2.76 -4.90
CA ILE A 95 8.40 -2.97 -6.34
C ILE A 95 9.07 -1.75 -6.97
N ASP A 96 10.14 -1.96 -7.74
CA ASP A 96 10.72 -0.92 -8.57
C ASP A 96 10.19 -1.03 -10.00
N TYR A 97 9.86 0.09 -10.59
CA TYR A 97 9.26 0.16 -11.93
C TYR A 97 10.11 0.98 -12.88
N ASP A 98 10.13 0.56 -14.15
CA ASP A 98 10.61 1.39 -15.25
C ASP A 98 9.70 2.60 -15.44
N THR A 99 10.30 3.79 -15.44
CA THR A 99 9.53 5.06 -15.56
C THR A 99 9.03 5.34 -16.97
N ILE A 100 9.56 4.64 -17.97
CA ILE A 100 9.21 4.83 -19.39
C ILE A 100 8.14 3.83 -19.82
N THR A 101 8.35 2.53 -19.51
CA THR A 101 7.45 1.45 -19.92
C THR A 101 6.36 1.14 -18.91
N GLY A 102 6.60 1.41 -17.62
CA GLY A 102 5.74 1.02 -16.50
C GLY A 102 5.94 -0.43 -16.06
N ASP A 103 6.91 -1.14 -16.64
CA ASP A 103 7.18 -2.53 -16.29
C ASP A 103 7.84 -2.68 -14.92
N VAL A 104 7.61 -3.83 -14.30
CA VAL A 104 8.30 -4.19 -13.05
C VAL A 104 9.76 -4.56 -13.38
N LEU A 105 10.69 -3.82 -12.79
CA LEU A 105 12.12 -4.11 -12.89
C LEU A 105 12.56 -5.11 -11.83
N HIS A 106 12.19 -4.85 -10.57
CA HIS A 106 12.62 -5.62 -9.42
C HIS A 106 11.54 -5.73 -8.37
N LYS A 107 11.52 -6.87 -7.66
CA LYS A 107 10.72 -7.12 -6.48
C LYS A 107 11.65 -7.33 -5.29
N HIS A 108 11.51 -6.50 -4.27
CA HIS A 108 12.48 -6.42 -3.17
C HIS A 108 11.82 -6.41 -1.80
N THR A 109 12.63 -6.65 -0.78
CA THR A 109 12.37 -6.16 0.57
C THR A 109 13.41 -5.12 0.99
N HIS A 110 13.01 -4.23 1.90
CA HIS A 110 13.90 -3.30 2.60
C HIS A 110 13.91 -3.55 4.11
N GLN A 111 12.82 -4.12 4.64
CA GLN A 111 12.63 -4.38 6.06
C GLN A 111 12.32 -5.86 6.36
N GLY A 112 11.99 -6.68 5.37
CA GLY A 112 11.78 -8.12 5.53
C GLY A 112 13.09 -8.90 5.56
N TYR A 113 13.00 -10.19 5.88
CA TYR A 113 14.13 -11.11 5.99
C TYR A 113 14.91 -11.26 4.67
N ASN A 114 14.22 -11.47 3.57
CA ASN A 114 14.82 -11.52 2.23
C ASN A 114 13.78 -11.09 1.16
N HIS A 115 14.21 -11.01 -0.12
CA HIS A 115 13.35 -10.51 -1.19
C HIS A 115 12.11 -11.36 -1.43
N GLU A 116 12.16 -12.67 -1.13
CA GLU A 116 11.05 -13.58 -1.29
C GLU A 116 10.22 -13.79 -0.01
N SER A 117 10.67 -13.25 1.13
CA SER A 117 9.91 -13.38 2.38
C SER A 117 8.70 -12.42 2.44
N ALA A 118 7.81 -12.70 3.36
CA ALA A 118 6.64 -11.88 3.65
C ALA A 118 6.83 -11.11 4.97
N TRP A 119 7.26 -9.88 4.86
CA TRP A 119 7.39 -8.97 5.99
C TRP A 119 6.02 -8.65 6.61
N SER A 120 5.84 -8.99 7.89
CA SER A 120 4.51 -9.02 8.54
C SER A 120 3.83 -7.65 8.58
N ARG A 121 4.57 -6.58 8.87
CA ARG A 121 4.00 -5.22 8.86
C ARG A 121 3.59 -4.80 7.46
N GLY A 122 4.33 -5.19 6.42
CA GLY A 122 3.93 -4.94 5.03
C GLY A 122 2.65 -5.68 4.67
N GLN A 123 2.51 -6.92 5.14
CA GLN A 123 1.29 -7.69 4.98
C GLN A 123 0.09 -7.00 5.65
N ALA A 124 0.30 -6.47 6.87
CA ALA A 124 -0.72 -5.71 7.59
C ALA A 124 -1.11 -4.40 6.86
N TRP A 125 -0.16 -3.71 6.23
CA TRP A 125 -0.47 -2.53 5.40
C TRP A 125 -1.32 -2.88 4.18
N GLY A 126 -1.05 -4.02 3.55
CA GLY A 126 -1.91 -4.55 2.49
C GLY A 126 -3.34 -4.78 2.97
N LEU A 127 -3.51 -5.50 4.07
CA LEU A 127 -4.83 -5.78 4.66
C LEU A 127 -5.58 -4.49 5.01
N TYR A 128 -4.93 -3.57 5.74
CA TYR A 128 -5.52 -2.28 6.07
C TYR A 128 -5.95 -1.52 4.81
N GLY A 129 -5.03 -1.42 3.84
CA GLY A 129 -5.24 -0.62 2.63
C GLY A 129 -6.43 -1.12 1.81
N TYR A 130 -6.54 -2.43 1.55
CA TYR A 130 -7.67 -2.97 0.77
C TYR A 130 -8.98 -2.95 1.53
N THR A 131 -8.97 -3.17 2.85
CA THR A 131 -10.16 -2.99 3.69
C THR A 131 -10.66 -1.55 3.62
N MET A 132 -9.75 -0.58 3.71
CA MET A 132 -10.06 0.84 3.58
C MET A 132 -10.55 1.18 2.18
N CYS A 133 -9.89 0.70 1.11
CA CYS A 133 -10.35 0.90 -0.27
C CYS A 133 -11.78 0.38 -0.48
N TYR A 134 -12.10 -0.81 0.04
CA TYR A 134 -13.46 -1.33 0.00
C TYR A 134 -14.44 -0.46 0.80
N ARG A 135 -14.07 -0.02 1.99
CA ARG A 135 -14.90 0.89 2.80
C ARG A 135 -15.29 2.13 2.01
N GLU A 136 -14.35 2.72 1.26
CA GLU A 136 -14.51 3.98 0.54
C GLU A 136 -15.22 3.82 -0.81
N THR A 137 -15.03 2.68 -1.49
CA THR A 137 -15.48 2.50 -2.89
C THR A 137 -16.62 1.51 -3.05
N LYS A 138 -16.74 0.53 -2.14
CA LYS A 138 -17.62 -0.65 -2.25
C LYS A 138 -17.31 -1.55 -3.46
N LEU A 139 -16.14 -1.43 -4.07
CA LEU A 139 -15.72 -2.30 -5.18
C LEU A 139 -15.37 -3.70 -4.65
N PRO A 140 -16.05 -4.77 -5.14
CA PRO A 140 -15.90 -6.14 -4.60
C PRO A 140 -14.47 -6.69 -4.70
N GLU A 141 -13.71 -6.27 -5.70
CA GLU A 141 -12.32 -6.68 -5.90
C GLU A 141 -11.43 -6.33 -4.70
N PHE A 142 -11.66 -5.17 -4.06
CA PHE A 142 -10.89 -4.76 -2.88
C PHE A 142 -11.28 -5.55 -1.63
N LEU A 143 -12.56 -5.95 -1.51
CA LEU A 143 -12.99 -6.85 -0.45
C LEU A 143 -12.33 -8.22 -0.60
N SER A 144 -12.44 -8.82 -1.78
CA SER A 144 -11.83 -10.11 -2.06
C SER A 144 -10.32 -10.11 -1.80
N GLN A 145 -9.62 -9.04 -2.19
CA GLN A 145 -8.19 -8.91 -1.91
C GLN A 145 -7.92 -8.84 -0.41
N ALA A 146 -8.70 -8.06 0.34
CA ALA A 146 -8.55 -7.96 1.80
C ALA A 146 -8.81 -9.30 2.50
N GLU A 147 -9.87 -10.02 2.10
CA GLU A 147 -10.21 -11.33 2.66
C GLU A 147 -9.10 -12.37 2.39
N ASN A 148 -8.53 -12.39 1.19
CA ASN A 148 -7.44 -13.29 0.84
C ASN A 148 -6.15 -12.97 1.62
N ILE A 149 -5.82 -11.69 1.80
CA ILE A 149 -4.69 -11.27 2.64
C ILE A 149 -4.93 -11.67 4.10
N ALA A 150 -6.13 -11.44 4.63
CA ALA A 150 -6.49 -11.85 5.99
C ALA A 150 -6.37 -13.37 6.15
N ASN A 151 -6.86 -14.14 5.18
CA ASN A 151 -6.74 -15.58 5.20
C ASN A 151 -5.26 -16.02 5.22
N TYR A 152 -4.40 -15.44 4.37
CA TYR A 152 -2.96 -15.72 4.39
C TYR A 152 -2.35 -15.45 5.77
N ILE A 153 -2.67 -14.31 6.40
CA ILE A 153 -2.13 -13.94 7.71
C ILE A 153 -2.58 -14.95 8.79
N PHE A 154 -3.89 -15.18 8.89
CA PHE A 154 -4.47 -15.92 10.01
C PHE A 154 -4.36 -17.44 9.88
N THR A 155 -4.11 -17.97 8.68
CA THR A 155 -3.87 -19.41 8.47
C THR A 155 -2.40 -19.76 8.26
N ASN A 156 -1.50 -18.77 8.34
CA ASN A 156 -0.08 -19.01 8.16
C ASN A 156 0.46 -19.91 9.30
N PRO A 157 1.22 -20.99 8.98
CA PRO A 157 1.73 -21.91 9.98
C PRO A 157 2.64 -21.28 11.04
N THR A 158 3.23 -20.13 10.73
CA THR A 158 4.11 -19.39 11.65
C THR A 158 3.36 -18.36 12.51
N MET A 159 2.04 -18.26 12.35
CA MET A 159 1.23 -17.37 13.18
C MET A 159 1.12 -17.95 14.60
N PRO A 160 1.55 -17.19 15.64
CA PRO A 160 1.44 -17.65 17.04
C PRO A 160 -0.01 -17.77 17.52
N GLU A 161 -0.23 -18.54 18.58
CA GLU A 161 -1.55 -18.74 19.18
C GLU A 161 -2.19 -17.44 19.71
N ASP A 162 -1.37 -16.48 20.14
CA ASP A 162 -1.82 -15.15 20.59
C ASP A 162 -2.19 -14.19 19.45
N MET A 163 -2.02 -14.64 18.19
CA MET A 163 -2.32 -13.88 16.98
C MET A 163 -1.48 -12.60 16.81
N VAL A 164 -0.33 -12.51 17.48
CA VAL A 164 0.66 -11.45 17.28
C VAL A 164 1.75 -11.97 16.35
N ALA A 165 1.69 -11.57 15.08
CA ALA A 165 2.64 -12.03 14.08
C ALA A 165 4.08 -11.63 14.43
N TYR A 166 5.02 -12.56 14.20
CA TYR A 166 6.45 -12.22 14.22
C TYR A 166 6.78 -11.20 13.13
N TRP A 167 7.97 -10.64 13.17
CA TRP A 167 8.37 -9.54 12.28
C TRP A 167 8.38 -9.92 10.78
N ASP A 168 8.51 -11.20 10.46
CA ASP A 168 8.47 -11.75 9.09
C ASP A 168 7.92 -13.18 9.16
N PHE A 169 7.10 -13.60 8.20
CA PHE A 169 6.47 -14.92 8.19
C PHE A 169 7.43 -16.05 7.79
N ASP A 170 8.54 -15.71 7.12
CA ASP A 170 9.46 -16.68 6.53
C ASP A 170 10.86 -16.60 7.15
N ALA A 171 11.08 -15.76 8.17
CA ALA A 171 12.38 -15.64 8.82
C ALA A 171 12.73 -16.93 9.58
N PRO A 172 13.98 -17.42 9.46
CA PRO A 172 14.41 -18.59 10.23
C PRO A 172 14.57 -18.24 11.71
N GLY A 173 14.35 -19.22 12.57
CA GLY A 173 14.59 -19.09 14.01
C GLY A 173 13.58 -18.23 14.77
N ILE A 174 12.45 -17.87 14.19
CA ILE A 174 11.33 -17.31 14.94
C ILE A 174 10.67 -18.40 15.79
N PRO A 175 10.33 -18.10 17.06
CA PRO A 175 10.23 -16.81 17.75
C PRO A 175 11.52 -16.23 18.36
N ASN A 176 12.69 -16.79 18.14
CA ASN A 176 13.94 -16.38 18.80
C ASN A 176 14.71 -15.34 17.98
#